data_5255801cd6c87914acfa9d9c21c1ffe3
#
_entry.id   5255801cd6c87914acfa9d9c21c1ffe3
#
_cell.length_a   1.000
_cell.length_b   1.000
_cell.length_c   1.000
_cell.angle_alpha   90.00
_cell.angle_beta   90.00
_cell.angle_gamma   90.00
#
_symmetry.space_group_name_H-M   'P 1'
#
loop_
_entity.id
_entity.type
_entity.pdbx_description
1 polymer ?
#
loop_
_entity_poly.entity_id
_entity_poly.type
_entity_poly.pdbx_seq_one_letter_code
_entity_poly.pdbx_strand_id
1 'polypeptide(L)'
;MSQFTEEELIAKVQDGYIVESVDEMTEGYRKALRVQLTVQADTELMSAPAYWMAARYAPSTNTQVSAHAIIQDELAHANIAYRLLEDIGESKEHLVYGRQPHEFKHPYGFDQPLDNWAELVVATGFFDRAGITLLTDVHENTSYGPLKRALVKIGMEETFHLRHGEVWMRRLSKAGGEAKEMVQRCVDWMFPMTIDWFGLPDDMKRHSGQLDYKLKGLTNDQLRQVWMASTVPLCEQLGLDAPAHWDEEKGEYVLDYPFPCQYNEEEKRWMFEEGEISWDTVFKRWKGRGPMNEIYVESVQRSRGDVKRL
;
A
#
# COMPACT_ATOMS: atom_id res chain seq x y z
N MET A 1 -26.12 1.81 -20.33
CA MET A 1 -24.96 1.78 -21.25
C MET A 1 -24.38 3.17 -21.26
N SER A 2 -23.05 3.29 -21.23
CA SER A 2 -22.37 4.60 -21.31
C SER A 2 -22.82 5.38 -22.55
N GLN A 3 -22.86 6.71 -22.42
CA GLN A 3 -23.07 7.62 -23.55
C GLN A 3 -21.82 7.78 -24.44
N PHE A 4 -20.68 7.22 -24.04
CA PHE A 4 -19.39 7.31 -24.72
C PHE A 4 -18.93 5.93 -25.22
N THR A 5 -18.21 5.92 -26.33
CA THR A 5 -17.34 4.79 -26.69
C THR A 5 -16.08 4.77 -25.83
N GLU A 6 -15.28 3.69 -25.88
CA GLU A 6 -14.00 3.61 -25.15
C GLU A 6 -13.03 4.70 -25.59
N GLU A 7 -12.88 4.89 -26.91
CA GLU A 7 -11.97 5.89 -27.47
C GLU A 7 -12.40 7.32 -27.12
N GLU A 8 -13.70 7.60 -27.17
CA GLU A 8 -14.24 8.92 -26.80
C GLU A 8 -14.00 9.22 -25.32
N LEU A 9 -14.22 8.27 -24.44
CA LEU A 9 -14.00 8.48 -23.00
C LEU A 9 -12.50 8.66 -22.70
N ILE A 10 -11.64 7.83 -23.27
CA ILE A 10 -10.17 7.98 -23.14
C ILE A 10 -9.75 9.38 -23.58
N ALA A 11 -10.15 9.83 -24.79
CA ALA A 11 -9.80 11.14 -25.29
C ALA A 11 -10.27 12.28 -24.36
N LYS A 12 -11.51 12.16 -23.87
CA LYS A 12 -12.09 13.17 -22.95
C LYS A 12 -11.35 13.25 -21.61
N VAL A 13 -11.06 12.12 -20.97
CA VAL A 13 -10.35 12.13 -19.66
C VAL A 13 -8.91 12.59 -19.83
N GLN A 14 -8.27 12.29 -20.96
CA GLN A 14 -6.94 12.84 -21.29
C GLN A 14 -6.97 14.36 -21.46
N ASP A 15 -8.09 14.93 -21.91
CA ASP A 15 -8.33 16.38 -22.02
C ASP A 15 -8.90 17.01 -20.71
N GLY A 16 -8.90 16.25 -19.60
CA GLY A 16 -9.29 16.74 -18.28
C GLY A 16 -10.75 16.56 -17.89
N TYR A 17 -11.52 15.77 -18.66
CA TYR A 17 -12.90 15.43 -18.28
C TYR A 17 -12.93 14.60 -16.99
N ILE A 18 -13.82 14.96 -16.08
CA ILE A 18 -14.03 14.26 -14.80
C ILE A 18 -15.31 13.43 -14.90
N VAL A 19 -15.19 12.15 -14.65
CA VAL A 19 -16.28 11.19 -14.58
C VAL A 19 -16.92 11.26 -13.20
N GLU A 20 -18.20 11.63 -13.16
CA GLU A 20 -18.95 11.82 -11.90
C GLU A 20 -19.90 10.68 -11.58
N SER A 21 -20.36 9.94 -12.59
CA SER A 21 -21.37 8.90 -12.41
C SER A 21 -21.10 7.65 -13.24
N VAL A 22 -21.73 6.54 -12.84
CA VAL A 22 -21.63 5.24 -13.53
C VAL A 22 -22.16 5.30 -14.96
N ASP A 23 -23.13 6.17 -15.24
CA ASP A 23 -23.73 6.30 -16.57
C ASP A 23 -22.74 6.89 -17.60
N GLU A 24 -21.71 7.56 -17.13
CA GLU A 24 -20.63 8.10 -17.96
C GLU A 24 -19.51 7.07 -18.24
N MET A 25 -19.47 5.98 -17.46
CA MET A 25 -18.41 4.99 -17.51
C MET A 25 -18.62 4.00 -18.64
N THR A 26 -17.57 3.77 -19.43
CA THR A 26 -17.47 2.61 -20.30
C THR A 26 -17.16 1.35 -19.49
N GLU A 27 -17.29 0.18 -20.10
CA GLU A 27 -16.95 -1.09 -19.43
C GLU A 27 -15.47 -1.17 -19.07
N GLY A 28 -14.57 -0.73 -19.98
CA GLY A 28 -13.12 -0.67 -19.75
C GLY A 28 -12.76 0.25 -18.59
N TYR A 29 -13.36 1.45 -18.55
CA TYR A 29 -13.18 2.40 -17.45
C TYR A 29 -13.58 1.79 -16.10
N ARG A 30 -14.80 1.23 -16.03
CA ARG A 30 -15.34 0.60 -14.82
C ARG A 30 -14.46 -0.56 -14.34
N LYS A 31 -13.98 -1.38 -15.28
CA LYS A 31 -13.07 -2.50 -14.96
C LYS A 31 -11.74 -2.01 -14.40
N ALA A 32 -11.13 -0.98 -14.99
CA ALA A 32 -9.88 -0.41 -14.52
C ALA A 32 -10.05 0.25 -13.13
N LEU A 33 -11.12 1.02 -12.94
CA LEU A 33 -11.45 1.65 -11.66
C LEU A 33 -11.72 0.62 -10.56
N ARG A 34 -12.47 -0.45 -10.86
CA ARG A 34 -12.72 -1.54 -9.93
C ARG A 34 -11.44 -2.17 -9.43
N VAL A 35 -10.49 -2.46 -10.32
CA VAL A 35 -9.19 -3.04 -9.93
C VAL A 35 -8.46 -2.11 -8.96
N GLN A 36 -8.39 -0.83 -9.28
CA GLN A 36 -7.72 0.17 -8.44
C GLN A 36 -8.37 0.30 -7.06
N LEU A 37 -9.68 0.50 -7.02
CA LEU A 37 -10.42 0.65 -5.77
C LEU A 37 -10.38 -0.62 -4.91
N THR A 38 -10.39 -1.82 -5.53
CA THR A 38 -10.29 -3.07 -4.78
C THR A 38 -8.92 -3.20 -4.11
N VAL A 39 -7.83 -2.91 -4.82
CA VAL A 39 -6.48 -2.94 -4.23
C VAL A 39 -6.38 -1.92 -3.10
N GLN A 40 -6.87 -0.70 -3.29
CA GLN A 40 -6.87 0.33 -2.25
C GLN A 40 -7.68 -0.12 -1.03
N ALA A 41 -8.95 -0.54 -1.22
CA ALA A 41 -9.82 -0.96 -0.14
C ALA A 41 -9.25 -2.13 0.68
N ASP A 42 -8.68 -3.12 0.00
CA ASP A 42 -8.08 -4.29 0.64
C ASP A 42 -6.78 -3.94 1.38
N THR A 43 -5.99 -3.03 0.83
CA THR A 43 -4.76 -2.53 1.47
C THR A 43 -5.07 -1.86 2.80
N GLU A 44 -5.96 -0.89 2.79
CA GLU A 44 -6.42 -0.17 3.98
C GLU A 44 -7.06 -1.11 5.01
N LEU A 45 -7.89 -2.07 4.54
CA LEU A 45 -8.54 -3.02 5.43
C LEU A 45 -7.54 -3.94 6.14
N MET A 46 -6.49 -4.40 5.45
CA MET A 46 -5.53 -5.37 5.98
C MET A 46 -4.38 -4.72 6.76
N SER A 47 -4.10 -3.43 6.57
CA SER A 47 -3.18 -2.68 7.42
C SER A 47 -3.69 -2.60 8.88
N ALA A 48 -4.99 -2.44 9.06
CA ALA A 48 -5.60 -2.27 10.37
C ALA A 48 -5.33 -3.43 11.36
N PRO A 49 -5.58 -4.73 11.06
CA PRO A 49 -5.25 -5.82 11.98
C PRO A 49 -3.74 -5.99 12.17
N ALA A 50 -2.90 -5.72 11.16
CA ALA A 50 -1.45 -5.74 11.29
C ALA A 50 -0.97 -4.70 12.31
N TYR A 51 -1.43 -3.46 12.19
CA TYR A 51 -1.10 -2.39 13.13
C TYR A 51 -1.70 -2.62 14.53
N TRP A 52 -2.92 -3.19 14.60
CA TRP A 52 -3.54 -3.55 15.87
C TRP A 52 -2.67 -4.51 16.69
N MET A 53 -2.14 -5.54 16.05
CA MET A 53 -1.28 -6.53 16.72
C MET A 53 0.00 -5.89 17.29
N ALA A 54 0.57 -4.90 16.59
CA ALA A 54 1.79 -4.21 17.01
C ALA A 54 1.54 -3.06 18.01
N ALA A 55 0.34 -2.46 18.03
CA ALA A 55 0.01 -1.33 18.90
C ALA A 55 0.18 -1.64 20.41
N ARG A 56 0.06 -2.92 20.80
CA ARG A 56 0.30 -3.37 22.19
C ARG A 56 1.74 -3.14 22.66
N TYR A 57 2.69 -2.99 21.76
CA TYR A 57 4.10 -2.74 22.08
C TYR A 57 4.44 -1.25 22.20
N ALA A 58 3.43 -0.37 22.08
CA ALA A 58 3.62 1.06 22.22
C ALA A 58 4.24 1.42 23.57
N PRO A 59 5.29 2.27 23.61
CA PRO A 59 6.05 2.52 24.83
C PRO A 59 5.32 3.39 25.89
N SER A 60 4.16 3.95 25.54
CA SER A 60 3.34 4.75 26.46
C SER A 60 1.87 4.75 26.03
N THR A 61 0.98 5.09 26.96
CA THR A 61 -0.46 5.25 26.67
C THR A 61 -0.72 6.26 25.55
N ASN A 62 -0.03 7.41 25.55
CA ASN A 62 -0.19 8.40 24.48
C ASN A 62 0.19 7.86 23.11
N THR A 63 1.27 7.10 23.05
CA THR A 63 1.73 6.46 21.82
C THR A 63 0.76 5.38 21.36
N GLN A 64 0.22 4.62 22.32
CA GLN A 64 -0.79 3.60 22.03
C GLN A 64 -2.07 4.23 21.47
N VAL A 65 -2.52 5.36 22.04
CA VAL A 65 -3.67 6.13 21.52
C VAL A 65 -3.41 6.59 20.08
N SER A 66 -2.19 7.08 19.79
CA SER A 66 -1.83 7.48 18.42
C SER A 66 -1.87 6.30 17.44
N ALA A 67 -1.35 5.13 17.84
CA ALA A 67 -1.42 3.93 17.02
C ALA A 67 -2.87 3.49 16.75
N HIS A 68 -3.74 3.55 17.76
CA HIS A 68 -5.17 3.23 17.59
C HIS A 68 -5.90 4.24 16.71
N ALA A 69 -5.50 5.52 16.71
CA ALA A 69 -6.05 6.51 15.78
C ALA A 69 -5.72 6.15 14.33
N ILE A 70 -4.46 5.77 14.04
CA ILE A 70 -4.05 5.27 12.72
C ILE A 70 -4.92 4.07 12.31
N ILE A 71 -5.04 3.05 13.16
CA ILE A 71 -5.85 1.86 12.88
C ILE A 71 -7.32 2.23 12.56
N GLN A 72 -7.87 3.21 13.26
CA GLN A 72 -9.23 3.68 13.01
C GLN A 72 -9.35 4.39 11.65
N ASP A 73 -8.36 5.18 11.28
CA ASP A 73 -8.30 5.86 10.00
C ASP A 73 -8.20 4.86 8.85
N GLU A 74 -7.35 3.83 8.95
CA GLU A 74 -7.23 2.74 7.97
C GLU A 74 -8.58 2.05 7.70
N LEU A 75 -9.32 1.72 8.76
CA LEU A 75 -10.67 1.14 8.63
C LEU A 75 -11.66 2.12 7.97
N ALA A 76 -11.53 3.42 8.24
CA ALA A 76 -12.36 4.45 7.62
C ALA A 76 -12.02 4.61 6.13
N HIS A 77 -10.75 4.60 5.76
CA HIS A 77 -10.26 4.65 4.37
C HIS A 77 -10.76 3.44 3.58
N ALA A 78 -10.61 2.24 4.14
CA ALA A 78 -11.15 1.01 3.56
C ALA A 78 -12.67 1.14 3.30
N ASN A 79 -13.42 1.63 4.29
CA ASN A 79 -14.86 1.81 4.14
C ASN A 79 -15.22 2.80 3.03
N ILE A 80 -14.46 3.88 2.86
CA ILE A 80 -14.65 4.85 1.77
C ILE A 80 -14.44 4.16 0.42
N ALA A 81 -13.33 3.44 0.25
CA ALA A 81 -13.01 2.76 -1.00
C ALA A 81 -14.04 1.66 -1.35
N TYR A 82 -14.50 0.88 -0.35
CA TYR A 82 -15.58 -0.10 -0.57
C TYR A 82 -16.92 0.55 -0.93
N ARG A 83 -17.24 1.74 -0.41
CA ARG A 83 -18.43 2.48 -0.82
C ARG A 83 -18.33 2.97 -2.27
N LEU A 84 -17.17 3.44 -2.69
CA LEU A 84 -16.96 3.79 -4.10
C LEU A 84 -17.07 2.56 -5.02
N LEU A 85 -16.72 1.37 -4.54
CA LEU A 85 -16.98 0.11 -5.25
C LEU A 85 -18.49 -0.21 -5.33
N GLU A 86 -19.25 0.04 -4.26
CA GLU A 86 -20.71 -0.10 -4.29
C GLU A 86 -21.35 0.85 -5.32
N ASP A 87 -20.87 2.08 -5.43
CA ASP A 87 -21.35 3.06 -6.39
C ASP A 87 -21.16 2.59 -7.85
N ILE A 88 -20.16 1.76 -8.13
CA ILE A 88 -19.95 1.16 -9.46
C ILE A 88 -20.54 -0.25 -9.62
N GLY A 89 -21.36 -0.69 -8.65
CA GLY A 89 -22.16 -1.92 -8.74
C GLY A 89 -21.55 -3.17 -8.11
N GLU A 90 -20.44 -3.04 -7.36
CA GLU A 90 -19.85 -4.15 -6.60
C GLU A 90 -20.58 -4.33 -5.26
N SER A 91 -20.63 -5.54 -4.75
CA SER A 91 -21.21 -5.81 -3.43
C SER A 91 -20.15 -5.70 -2.34
N LYS A 92 -20.18 -4.66 -1.51
CA LYS A 92 -19.33 -4.54 -0.34
C LYS A 92 -19.48 -5.74 0.60
N GLU A 93 -20.71 -6.23 0.78
CA GLU A 93 -21.01 -7.42 1.58
C GLU A 93 -20.21 -8.63 1.08
N HIS A 94 -20.18 -8.85 -0.24
CA HIS A 94 -19.37 -9.91 -0.83
C HIS A 94 -17.87 -9.62 -0.71
N LEU A 95 -17.45 -8.39 -1.01
CA LEU A 95 -16.03 -8.01 -1.03
C LEU A 95 -15.38 -8.14 0.34
N VAL A 96 -16.10 -7.82 1.42
CA VAL A 96 -15.54 -7.90 2.79
C VAL A 96 -15.78 -9.27 3.43
N TYR A 97 -16.99 -9.84 3.28
CA TYR A 97 -17.41 -10.99 4.06
C TYR A 97 -17.60 -12.28 3.26
N GLY A 98 -17.59 -12.20 1.93
CA GLY A 98 -17.87 -13.34 1.05
C GLY A 98 -16.64 -13.94 0.37
N ARG A 99 -15.51 -13.24 0.37
CA ARG A 99 -14.27 -13.71 -0.25
C ARG A 99 -13.47 -14.63 0.67
N GLN A 100 -12.71 -15.55 0.07
CA GLN A 100 -11.72 -16.32 0.78
C GLN A 100 -10.48 -15.46 1.13
N PRO A 101 -9.72 -15.79 2.17
CA PRO A 101 -8.55 -15.00 2.58
C PRO A 101 -7.56 -14.69 1.44
N HIS A 102 -7.27 -15.65 0.56
CA HIS A 102 -6.35 -15.48 -0.56
C HIS A 102 -6.88 -14.60 -1.71
N GLU A 103 -8.14 -14.21 -1.70
CA GLU A 103 -8.75 -13.36 -2.73
C GLU A 103 -8.57 -11.86 -2.47
N PHE A 104 -8.12 -11.48 -1.26
CA PHE A 104 -7.81 -10.09 -0.94
C PHE A 104 -6.55 -9.61 -1.67
N LYS A 105 -6.53 -8.32 -2.08
CA LYS A 105 -5.53 -7.74 -3.00
C LYS A 105 -4.62 -6.71 -2.33
N HIS A 106 -4.27 -6.93 -1.07
CA HIS A 106 -3.37 -6.06 -0.32
C HIS A 106 -1.89 -6.45 -0.49
N PRO A 107 -0.95 -5.56 -0.13
CA PRO A 107 0.49 -5.84 -0.15
C PRO A 107 0.86 -7.03 0.73
N TYR A 108 1.77 -7.87 0.25
CA TYR A 108 2.26 -9.03 0.98
C TYR A 108 2.91 -8.67 2.33
N GLY A 109 3.44 -7.44 2.44
CA GLY A 109 4.01 -6.94 3.70
C GLY A 109 3.04 -6.90 4.86
N PHE A 110 1.73 -6.70 4.60
CA PHE A 110 0.70 -6.73 5.64
C PHE A 110 0.29 -8.15 6.07
N ASP A 111 0.72 -9.17 5.37
CA ASP A 111 0.56 -10.56 5.81
C ASP A 111 1.69 -11.01 6.75
N GLN A 112 2.70 -10.17 6.98
CA GLN A 112 3.78 -10.46 7.92
C GLN A 112 3.39 -10.03 9.32
N PRO A 113 3.77 -10.79 10.38
CA PRO A 113 3.53 -10.35 11.75
C PRO A 113 4.37 -9.09 12.05
N LEU A 114 3.80 -8.13 12.75
CA LEU A 114 4.53 -7.01 13.34
C LEU A 114 4.71 -7.28 14.83
N ASP A 115 5.91 -7.71 15.22
CA ASP A 115 6.18 -8.33 16.53
C ASP A 115 6.72 -7.35 17.57
N ASN A 116 6.95 -6.10 17.18
CA ASN A 116 7.48 -5.07 18.08
C ASN A 116 7.11 -3.66 17.63
N TRP A 117 7.42 -2.68 18.48
CA TRP A 117 7.11 -1.28 18.19
C TRP A 117 7.90 -0.70 17.00
N ALA A 118 9.15 -1.11 16.82
CA ALA A 118 9.95 -0.62 15.69
C ALA A 118 9.35 -1.08 14.35
N GLU A 119 8.81 -2.29 14.28
CA GLU A 119 8.13 -2.78 13.06
C GLU A 119 6.89 -1.96 12.73
N LEU A 120 6.03 -1.61 13.69
CA LEU A 120 4.90 -0.72 13.44
C LEU A 120 5.38 0.65 12.93
N VAL A 121 6.39 1.19 13.58
CA VAL A 121 6.93 2.51 13.26
C VAL A 121 7.55 2.56 11.87
N VAL A 122 8.30 1.54 11.49
CA VAL A 122 8.89 1.46 10.13
C VAL A 122 7.82 1.12 9.11
N ALA A 123 6.82 0.30 9.43
CA ALA A 123 5.69 0.07 8.54
C ALA A 123 4.95 1.37 8.21
N THR A 124 4.61 2.19 9.21
CA THR A 124 4.02 3.52 8.96
C THR A 124 4.98 4.49 8.26
N GLY A 125 6.30 4.34 8.46
CA GLY A 125 7.32 5.12 7.77
C GLY A 125 7.57 4.70 6.31
N PHE A 126 7.29 3.46 5.94
CA PHE A 126 7.60 2.88 4.62
C PHE A 126 6.34 2.48 3.85
N PHE A 127 5.45 1.67 4.43
CA PHE A 127 4.24 1.22 3.74
C PHE A 127 3.23 2.36 3.58
N ASP A 128 2.96 3.14 4.65
CA ASP A 128 2.08 4.31 4.54
C ASP A 128 2.72 5.39 3.66
N ARG A 129 4.08 5.51 3.65
CA ARG A 129 4.75 6.37 2.67
C ARG A 129 4.51 5.91 1.23
N ALA A 130 4.50 4.62 0.96
CA ALA A 130 4.18 4.11 -0.37
C ALA A 130 2.69 4.32 -0.68
N GLY A 131 1.83 4.14 0.32
CA GLY A 131 0.41 4.52 0.25
C GLY A 131 0.24 5.99 -0.15
N ILE A 132 0.84 6.92 0.60
CA ILE A 132 0.71 8.37 0.31
C ILE A 132 1.35 8.75 -1.03
N THR A 133 2.43 8.07 -1.46
CA THR A 133 3.02 8.28 -2.78
C THR A 133 2.01 7.94 -3.88
N LEU A 134 1.35 6.80 -3.79
CA LEU A 134 0.32 6.39 -4.74
C LEU A 134 -0.93 7.27 -4.64
N LEU A 135 -1.43 7.55 -3.44
CA LEU A 135 -2.65 8.34 -3.23
C LEU A 135 -2.49 9.80 -3.68
N THR A 136 -1.29 10.37 -3.56
CA THR A 136 -0.97 11.71 -4.08
C THR A 136 -1.04 11.72 -5.60
N ASP A 137 -0.40 10.75 -6.27
CA ASP A 137 -0.49 10.61 -7.72
C ASP A 137 -1.95 10.44 -8.19
N VAL A 138 -2.70 9.57 -7.51
CA VAL A 138 -4.13 9.36 -7.82
C VAL A 138 -4.94 10.64 -7.59
N HIS A 139 -4.72 11.37 -6.50
CA HIS A 139 -5.43 12.61 -6.21
C HIS A 139 -5.20 13.69 -7.29
N GLU A 140 -3.98 13.81 -7.73
CA GLU A 140 -3.60 14.79 -8.76
C GLU A 140 -4.20 14.44 -10.14
N ASN A 141 -4.18 13.16 -10.49
CA ASN A 141 -4.42 12.70 -11.86
C ASN A 141 -5.77 12.03 -12.10
N THR A 142 -6.45 11.50 -11.04
CA THR A 142 -7.66 10.70 -11.27
C THR A 142 -8.77 11.46 -11.98
N SER A 143 -9.31 10.85 -13.02
CA SER A 143 -10.51 11.31 -13.72
C SER A 143 -11.80 10.95 -12.98
N TYR A 144 -11.76 10.18 -11.88
CA TYR A 144 -12.94 9.82 -11.10
C TYR A 144 -13.21 10.82 -9.97
N GLY A 145 -14.18 11.71 -10.17
CA GLY A 145 -14.49 12.81 -9.27
C GLY A 145 -14.82 12.40 -7.83
N PRO A 146 -15.64 11.36 -7.59
CA PRO A 146 -15.89 10.90 -6.22
C PRO A 146 -14.63 10.48 -5.47
N LEU A 147 -13.71 9.74 -6.09
CA LEU A 147 -12.43 9.37 -5.49
C LEU A 147 -11.56 10.60 -5.23
N LYS A 148 -11.46 11.51 -6.21
CA LYS A 148 -10.68 12.74 -6.06
C LYS A 148 -11.09 13.54 -4.83
N ARG A 149 -12.38 13.66 -4.59
CA ARG A 149 -12.92 14.35 -3.38
C ARG A 149 -12.64 13.58 -2.08
N ALA A 150 -12.75 12.27 -2.09
CA ALA A 150 -12.47 11.44 -0.93
C ALA A 150 -11.01 11.54 -0.49
N LEU A 151 -10.08 11.59 -1.46
CA LEU A 151 -8.63 11.66 -1.21
C LEU A 151 -8.18 12.96 -0.52
N VAL A 152 -8.97 14.03 -0.54
CA VAL A 152 -8.66 15.26 0.23
C VAL A 152 -8.58 14.97 1.72
N LYS A 153 -9.57 14.23 2.25
CA LYS A 153 -9.58 13.84 3.68
C LYS A 153 -8.54 12.77 3.98
N ILE A 154 -8.52 11.71 3.18
CA ILE A 154 -7.58 10.59 3.33
C ILE A 154 -6.13 11.11 3.36
N GLY A 155 -5.73 11.98 2.43
CA GLY A 155 -4.36 12.50 2.37
C GLY A 155 -3.94 13.32 3.60
N MET A 156 -4.89 13.99 4.29
CA MET A 156 -4.58 14.67 5.55
C MET A 156 -4.30 13.66 6.68
N GLU A 157 -5.06 12.59 6.76
CA GLU A 157 -4.91 11.52 7.75
C GLU A 157 -3.63 10.72 7.48
N GLU A 158 -3.36 10.36 6.22
CA GLU A 158 -2.12 9.71 5.80
C GLU A 158 -0.86 10.53 6.13
N THR A 159 -0.95 11.86 6.04
CA THR A 159 0.15 12.75 6.45
C THR A 159 0.46 12.60 7.95
N PHE A 160 -0.55 12.36 8.78
CA PHE A 160 -0.35 12.07 10.20
C PHE A 160 0.32 10.71 10.42
N HIS A 161 -0.11 9.67 9.70
CA HIS A 161 0.48 8.32 9.77
C HIS A 161 1.97 8.36 9.44
N LEU A 162 2.31 8.93 8.30
CA LEU A 162 3.69 9.09 7.85
C LEU A 162 4.53 9.88 8.87
N ARG A 163 4.01 11.00 9.37
CA ARG A 163 4.71 11.81 10.36
C ARG A 163 4.93 11.07 11.68
N HIS A 164 3.96 10.26 12.10
CA HIS A 164 4.09 9.39 13.26
C HIS A 164 5.26 8.40 13.08
N GLY A 165 5.31 7.70 11.95
CA GLY A 165 6.40 6.79 11.60
C GLY A 165 7.77 7.49 11.61
N GLU A 166 7.92 8.59 10.89
CA GLU A 166 9.19 9.34 10.81
C GLU A 166 9.67 9.84 12.16
N VAL A 167 8.78 10.40 12.98
CA VAL A 167 9.16 10.93 14.30
C VAL A 167 9.67 9.81 15.20
N TRP A 168 9.04 8.63 15.16
CA TRP A 168 9.47 7.50 15.95
C TRP A 168 10.72 6.83 15.40
N MET A 169 10.88 6.69 14.09
CA MET A 169 12.13 6.25 13.48
C MET A 169 13.29 7.14 13.94
N ARG A 170 13.12 8.48 13.90
CA ARG A 170 14.12 9.43 14.38
C ARG A 170 14.44 9.25 15.89
N ARG A 171 13.43 9.02 16.71
CA ARG A 171 13.61 8.81 18.17
C ARG A 171 14.40 7.54 18.46
N LEU A 172 14.01 6.42 17.84
CA LEU A 172 14.66 5.12 18.03
C LEU A 172 16.09 5.14 17.49
N SER A 173 16.31 5.68 16.30
CA SER A 173 17.64 5.80 15.71
C SER A 173 18.56 6.70 16.55
N LYS A 174 18.04 7.81 17.09
CA LYS A 174 18.80 8.72 17.97
C LYS A 174 19.14 8.09 19.32
N ALA A 175 18.30 7.19 19.83
CA ALA A 175 18.58 6.46 21.06
C ALA A 175 19.83 5.56 20.92
N GLY A 176 20.15 5.12 19.70
CA GLY A 176 21.31 4.28 19.43
C GLY A 176 21.19 2.86 19.96
N GLY A 177 22.29 2.10 19.92
CA GLY A 177 22.36 0.74 20.42
C GLY A 177 21.23 -0.16 19.86
N GLU A 178 20.69 -1.00 20.72
CA GLU A 178 19.65 -1.99 20.35
C GLU A 178 18.43 -1.35 19.66
N ALA A 179 18.00 -0.16 20.10
CA ALA A 179 16.85 0.53 19.47
C ALA A 179 17.11 0.89 18.00
N LYS A 180 18.30 1.40 17.67
CA LYS A 180 18.69 1.69 16.30
C LYS A 180 18.84 0.42 15.48
N GLU A 181 19.44 -0.62 16.05
CA GLU A 181 19.59 -1.92 15.40
C GLU A 181 18.24 -2.57 15.09
N MET A 182 17.25 -2.41 15.98
CA MET A 182 15.87 -2.86 15.69
C MET A 182 15.27 -2.13 14.48
N VAL A 183 15.46 -0.81 14.39
CA VAL A 183 14.98 -0.03 13.22
C VAL A 183 15.71 -0.50 11.96
N GLN A 184 17.03 -0.74 12.02
CA GLN A 184 17.79 -1.24 10.88
C GLN A 184 17.24 -2.58 10.39
N ARG A 185 17.04 -3.55 11.30
CA ARG A 185 16.44 -4.84 10.93
C ARG A 185 15.06 -4.67 10.24
N CYS A 186 14.26 -3.69 10.69
CA CYS A 186 12.99 -3.39 10.02
C CYS A 186 13.21 -2.81 8.61
N VAL A 187 14.19 -1.91 8.44
CA VAL A 187 14.57 -1.38 7.13
C VAL A 187 15.00 -2.50 6.19
N ASP A 188 15.83 -3.43 6.66
CA ASP A 188 16.37 -4.52 5.87
C ASP A 188 15.30 -5.40 5.21
N TRP A 189 14.16 -5.62 5.89
CA TRP A 189 13.11 -6.42 5.29
C TRP A 189 11.96 -5.61 4.67
N MET A 190 11.61 -4.45 5.23
CA MET A 190 10.48 -3.66 4.76
C MET A 190 10.80 -2.82 3.52
N PHE A 191 12.06 -2.39 3.33
CA PHE A 191 12.44 -1.63 2.16
C PHE A 191 12.24 -2.44 0.87
N PRO A 192 12.82 -3.64 0.70
CA PRO A 192 12.56 -4.45 -0.49
C PRO A 192 11.10 -4.90 -0.60
N MET A 193 10.42 -5.15 0.53
CA MET A 193 8.99 -5.48 0.55
C MET A 193 8.14 -4.35 -0.03
N THR A 194 8.52 -3.09 0.23
CA THR A 194 7.83 -1.92 -0.33
C THR A 194 8.10 -1.76 -1.83
N ILE A 195 9.35 -1.99 -2.25
CA ILE A 195 9.70 -2.00 -3.68
C ILE A 195 8.88 -3.06 -4.44
N ASP A 196 8.77 -4.24 -3.87
CA ASP A 196 7.99 -5.36 -4.42
C ASP A 196 6.48 -4.99 -4.55
N TRP A 197 5.95 -4.24 -3.60
CA TRP A 197 4.54 -3.82 -3.58
C TRP A 197 4.13 -2.97 -4.79
N PHE A 198 5.01 -2.14 -5.34
CA PHE A 198 4.66 -1.35 -6.54
C PHE A 198 4.38 -2.23 -7.77
N GLY A 199 4.70 -3.51 -7.70
CA GLY A 199 4.34 -4.52 -8.70
C GLY A 199 5.36 -4.68 -9.83
N LEU A 200 4.91 -5.17 -10.98
CA LEU A 200 5.78 -5.43 -12.14
C LEU A 200 6.51 -4.18 -12.62
N PRO A 201 7.78 -4.31 -13.06
CA PRO A 201 8.47 -3.30 -13.85
C PRO A 201 7.67 -2.94 -15.12
N ASP A 202 7.86 -1.73 -15.61
CA ASP A 202 7.07 -1.19 -16.72
C ASP A 202 7.26 -1.94 -18.03
N ASP A 203 8.44 -2.47 -18.28
CA ASP A 203 8.77 -3.28 -19.47
C ASP A 203 8.08 -4.66 -19.47
N MET A 204 7.69 -5.14 -18.31
CA MET A 204 6.96 -6.41 -18.12
C MET A 204 5.46 -6.23 -17.91
N LYS A 205 5.01 -5.01 -17.63
CA LYS A 205 3.63 -4.73 -17.25
C LYS A 205 2.70 -4.78 -18.45
N ARG A 206 1.71 -5.67 -18.41
CA ARG A 206 0.58 -5.60 -19.33
C ARG A 206 -0.25 -4.36 -19.02
N HIS A 207 -0.64 -3.66 -20.07
CA HIS A 207 -1.45 -2.45 -19.96
C HIS A 207 -2.74 -2.69 -19.17
N SER A 208 -2.95 -1.93 -18.10
CA SER A 208 -4.13 -2.08 -17.21
C SER A 208 -5.27 -1.10 -17.50
N GLY A 209 -5.07 -0.18 -18.44
CA GLY A 209 -5.99 0.92 -18.74
C GLY A 209 -6.00 2.06 -17.70
N GLN A 210 -5.34 1.90 -16.56
CA GLN A 210 -5.38 2.93 -15.51
C GLN A 210 -4.76 4.26 -15.96
N LEU A 211 -3.69 4.23 -16.75
CA LEU A 211 -3.06 5.43 -17.31
C LEU A 211 -3.90 6.03 -18.43
N ASP A 212 -4.48 5.18 -19.30
CA ASP A 212 -5.32 5.66 -20.41
C ASP A 212 -6.56 6.39 -19.89
N TYR A 213 -7.19 5.83 -18.86
CA TYR A 213 -8.36 6.44 -18.23
C TYR A 213 -8.00 7.52 -17.22
N LYS A 214 -6.73 7.89 -17.08
CA LYS A 214 -6.27 8.82 -16.03
C LYS A 214 -6.84 8.47 -14.65
N LEU A 215 -6.78 7.23 -14.26
CA LEU A 215 -7.08 6.83 -12.88
C LEU A 215 -5.87 7.02 -11.97
N LYS A 216 -4.67 7.03 -12.56
CA LYS A 216 -3.39 7.44 -11.98
C LYS A 216 -2.52 8.08 -13.05
N GLY A 217 -1.47 8.81 -12.67
CA GLY A 217 -0.56 9.51 -13.60
C GLY A 217 0.77 8.80 -13.80
N LEU A 218 1.28 8.12 -12.77
CA LEU A 218 2.61 7.53 -12.77
C LEU A 218 2.58 6.02 -13.02
N THR A 219 3.62 5.54 -13.68
CA THR A 219 3.88 4.11 -13.84
C THR A 219 4.40 3.47 -12.54
N ASN A 220 4.56 2.15 -12.51
CA ASN A 220 5.07 1.47 -11.32
C ASN A 220 6.52 1.87 -11.02
N ASP A 221 7.37 1.96 -12.06
CA ASP A 221 8.77 2.33 -11.87
C ASP A 221 8.90 3.81 -11.47
N GLN A 222 8.09 4.70 -12.02
CA GLN A 222 8.03 6.08 -11.59
C GLN A 222 7.62 6.21 -10.12
N LEU A 223 6.62 5.45 -9.67
CA LEU A 223 6.21 5.42 -8.26
C LEU A 223 7.32 4.92 -7.34
N ARG A 224 8.08 3.87 -7.75
CA ARG A 224 9.28 3.42 -7.02
C ARG A 224 10.29 4.53 -6.86
N GLN A 225 10.58 5.27 -7.94
CA GLN A 225 11.52 6.39 -7.92
C GLN A 225 11.06 7.49 -6.96
N VAL A 226 9.79 7.90 -7.00
CA VAL A 226 9.23 8.91 -6.09
C VAL A 226 9.34 8.44 -4.63
N TRP A 227 9.03 7.18 -4.35
CA TRP A 227 9.13 6.61 -3.01
C TRP A 227 10.59 6.57 -2.52
N MET A 228 11.52 6.07 -3.34
CA MET A 228 12.96 6.03 -3.00
C MET A 228 13.54 7.42 -2.78
N ALA A 229 13.15 8.41 -3.59
CA ALA A 229 13.59 9.79 -3.45
C ALA A 229 13.22 10.43 -2.09
N SER A 230 12.21 9.89 -1.41
CA SER A 230 11.85 10.34 -0.06
C SER A 230 12.36 9.42 1.06
N THR A 231 12.56 8.14 0.75
CA THR A 231 12.91 7.11 1.76
C THR A 231 14.41 6.96 1.95
N VAL A 232 15.19 6.94 0.87
CA VAL A 232 16.66 6.79 0.95
C VAL A 232 17.30 7.94 1.72
N PRO A 233 17.00 9.23 1.41
CA PRO A 233 17.53 10.34 2.20
C PRO A 233 17.07 10.33 3.67
N LEU A 234 15.87 9.82 3.97
CA LEU A 234 15.44 9.64 5.35
C LEU A 234 16.31 8.63 6.09
N CYS A 235 16.59 7.48 5.48
CA CYS A 235 17.49 6.47 6.06
C CYS A 235 18.89 7.06 6.29
N GLU A 236 19.46 7.75 5.31
CA GLU A 236 20.78 8.42 5.43
C GLU A 236 20.81 9.42 6.61
N GLN A 237 19.79 10.28 6.73
CA GLN A 237 19.66 11.24 7.85
C GLN A 237 19.60 10.55 9.22
N LEU A 238 19.08 9.33 9.27
CA LEU A 238 18.98 8.53 10.49
C LEU A 238 20.22 7.67 10.74
N GLY A 239 21.16 7.64 9.79
CA GLY A 239 22.34 6.77 9.80
C GLY A 239 21.93 5.29 9.74
N LEU A 240 20.90 4.99 8.91
CA LEU A 240 20.43 3.66 8.59
C LEU A 240 20.86 3.32 7.16
N ASP A 241 21.16 2.07 6.93
CA ASP A 241 21.57 1.55 5.63
C ASP A 241 20.32 1.18 4.82
N ALA A 242 20.03 1.95 3.77
CA ALA A 242 19.00 1.59 2.78
C ALA A 242 19.66 0.78 1.65
N PRO A 243 19.04 -0.31 1.15
CA PRO A 243 19.63 -1.11 0.07
C PRO A 243 19.37 -0.48 -1.33
N ALA A 244 19.62 0.81 -1.45
CA ALA A 244 19.50 1.59 -2.68
C ALA A 244 20.30 2.90 -2.55
N HIS A 245 20.79 3.42 -3.67
CA HIS A 245 21.51 4.69 -3.73
C HIS A 245 21.12 5.50 -4.97
N TRP A 246 21.47 6.78 -4.98
CA TRP A 246 21.35 7.63 -6.16
C TRP A 246 22.51 7.37 -7.12
N ASP A 247 22.20 7.02 -8.36
CA ASP A 247 23.19 6.83 -9.44
C ASP A 247 23.25 8.13 -10.28
N GLU A 248 24.35 8.85 -10.17
CA GLU A 248 24.56 10.13 -10.86
C GLU A 248 24.59 9.98 -12.40
N GLU A 249 25.05 8.84 -12.91
CA GLU A 249 25.15 8.61 -14.36
C GLU A 249 23.76 8.33 -14.98
N LYS A 250 22.91 7.61 -14.23
CA LYS A 250 21.56 7.28 -14.65
C LYS A 250 20.55 8.37 -14.32
N GLY A 251 20.85 9.20 -13.29
CA GLY A 251 19.94 10.20 -12.78
C GLY A 251 18.71 9.60 -12.09
N GLU A 252 18.87 8.44 -11.45
CA GLU A 252 17.82 7.71 -10.76
C GLU A 252 18.33 6.94 -9.54
N TYR A 253 17.42 6.52 -8.66
CA TYR A 253 17.74 5.58 -7.59
C TYR A 253 17.86 4.16 -8.14
N VAL A 254 18.93 3.46 -7.77
CA VAL A 254 19.18 2.06 -8.12
C VAL A 254 19.20 1.19 -6.89
N LEU A 255 18.72 -0.04 -7.02
CA LEU A 255 18.71 -1.03 -5.94
C LEU A 255 20.07 -1.71 -5.84
N ASP A 256 20.56 -1.92 -4.61
CA ASP A 256 21.83 -2.59 -4.32
C ASP A 256 21.67 -4.11 -4.16
N TYR A 257 20.57 -4.67 -4.65
CA TYR A 257 20.25 -6.08 -4.58
C TYR A 257 19.55 -6.57 -5.84
N PRO A 258 19.57 -7.89 -6.12
CA PRO A 258 18.81 -8.48 -7.22
C PRO A 258 17.31 -8.25 -7.04
N PHE A 259 16.62 -7.82 -8.12
CA PHE A 259 15.18 -7.57 -8.07
C PHE A 259 14.45 -8.17 -9.27
N PRO A 260 13.42 -9.01 -9.03
CA PRO A 260 12.93 -9.47 -7.71
C PRO A 260 13.79 -10.58 -7.09
N CYS A 261 13.72 -10.74 -5.78
CA CYS A 261 14.44 -11.78 -5.06
C CYS A 261 13.56 -12.58 -4.08
N GLN A 262 14.10 -13.68 -3.57
CA GLN A 262 13.39 -14.57 -2.64
C GLN A 262 13.34 -13.95 -1.24
N TYR A 263 12.20 -14.11 -0.58
CA TYR A 263 11.98 -13.72 0.82
C TYR A 263 11.79 -14.96 1.71
N ASN A 264 12.51 -15.01 2.82
CA ASN A 264 12.35 -16.02 3.87
C ASN A 264 11.42 -15.45 4.95
N GLU A 265 10.21 -16.01 5.06
CA GLU A 265 9.17 -15.56 5.99
C GLU A 265 9.53 -15.84 7.46
N GLU A 266 10.17 -16.96 7.75
CA GLU A 266 10.52 -17.35 9.12
C GLU A 266 11.58 -16.42 9.72
N GLU A 267 12.56 -16.03 8.89
CA GLU A 267 13.68 -15.16 9.30
C GLU A 267 13.38 -13.68 9.05
N LYS A 268 12.27 -13.33 8.37
CA LYS A 268 11.96 -11.99 7.85
C LYS A 268 13.14 -11.39 7.09
N ARG A 269 13.74 -12.15 6.19
CA ARG A 269 14.97 -11.81 5.47
C ARG A 269 14.85 -12.05 3.97
N TRP A 270 15.41 -11.14 3.20
CA TRP A 270 15.59 -11.31 1.75
C TRP A 270 16.86 -12.10 1.47
N MET A 271 16.75 -13.04 0.52
CA MET A 271 17.82 -13.98 0.14
C MET A 271 18.60 -13.41 -1.06
N PHE A 272 19.23 -12.23 -0.88
CA PHE A 272 19.96 -11.54 -1.95
C PHE A 272 21.07 -12.40 -2.55
N GLU A 273 21.67 -13.27 -1.75
CA GLU A 273 22.71 -14.20 -2.13
C GLU A 273 22.26 -15.28 -3.13
N GLU A 274 20.96 -15.54 -3.24
CA GLU A 274 20.38 -16.49 -4.20
C GLU A 274 20.17 -15.86 -5.59
N GLY A 275 20.32 -14.52 -5.70
CA GLY A 275 20.17 -13.78 -6.94
C GLY A 275 18.70 -13.51 -7.29
N GLU A 276 18.51 -13.10 -8.56
CA GLU A 276 17.19 -12.75 -9.09
C GLU A 276 16.32 -13.98 -9.30
N ILE A 277 15.04 -13.87 -8.95
CA ILE A 277 14.02 -14.90 -9.18
C ILE A 277 13.05 -14.45 -10.29
N SER A 278 12.25 -15.38 -10.80
CA SER A 278 11.22 -15.04 -11.78
C SER A 278 10.02 -14.35 -11.14
N TRP A 279 9.37 -13.46 -11.87
CA TRP A 279 8.10 -12.86 -11.46
C TRP A 279 6.98 -13.86 -11.26
N ASP A 280 7.02 -15.02 -11.91
CA ASP A 280 6.07 -16.12 -11.63
C ASP A 280 6.23 -16.64 -10.21
N THR A 281 7.44 -16.65 -9.66
CA THR A 281 7.71 -17.01 -8.26
C THR A 281 7.15 -15.95 -7.30
N VAL A 282 7.34 -14.67 -7.62
CA VAL A 282 6.73 -13.56 -6.85
C VAL A 282 5.20 -13.66 -6.85
N PHE A 283 4.60 -13.90 -8.00
CA PHE A 283 3.14 -14.08 -8.10
C PHE A 283 2.62 -15.30 -7.34
N LYS A 284 3.39 -16.38 -7.29
CA LYS A 284 3.03 -17.54 -6.46
C LYS A 284 3.06 -17.18 -4.97
N ARG A 285 4.09 -16.44 -4.52
CA ARG A 285 4.17 -15.92 -3.14
C ARG A 285 2.97 -15.03 -2.83
N TRP A 286 2.67 -14.02 -3.66
CA TRP A 286 1.53 -13.14 -3.44
C TRP A 286 0.18 -13.87 -3.43
N LYS A 287 0.00 -14.86 -4.30
CA LYS A 287 -1.23 -15.69 -4.34
C LYS A 287 -1.32 -16.65 -3.16
N GLY A 288 -0.19 -17.18 -2.71
CA GLY A 288 -0.11 -18.05 -1.55
C GLY A 288 -0.43 -17.34 -0.25
N ARG A 289 -0.26 -16.01 -0.25
CA ARG A 289 -0.38 -15.13 0.91
C ARG A 289 0.62 -15.46 2.02
N GLY A 290 0.79 -14.57 2.96
CA GLY A 290 1.72 -14.72 4.07
C GLY A 290 1.06 -15.28 5.34
N PRO A 291 1.84 -15.47 6.41
CA PRO A 291 1.44 -16.23 7.59
C PRO A 291 0.26 -15.63 8.37
N MET A 292 0.02 -14.32 8.27
CA MET A 292 -1.03 -13.65 9.03
C MET A 292 -2.32 -13.42 8.22
N ASN A 293 -2.30 -13.69 6.91
CA ASN A 293 -3.43 -13.40 6.01
C ASN A 293 -4.76 -13.97 6.50
N GLU A 294 -4.82 -15.28 6.73
CA GLU A 294 -6.05 -15.97 7.14
C GLU A 294 -6.56 -15.42 8.48
N ILE A 295 -5.66 -15.25 9.45
CA ILE A 295 -5.98 -14.72 10.79
C ILE A 295 -6.58 -13.32 10.68
N TYR A 296 -5.98 -12.45 9.87
CA TYR A 296 -6.44 -11.06 9.73
C TYR A 296 -7.77 -10.97 8.99
N VAL A 297 -7.93 -11.69 7.89
CA VAL A 297 -9.20 -11.74 7.16
C VAL A 297 -10.32 -12.30 8.01
N GLU A 298 -10.09 -13.40 8.73
CA GLU A 298 -11.08 -13.96 9.66
C GLU A 298 -11.45 -12.97 10.77
N SER A 299 -10.48 -12.25 11.31
CA SER A 299 -10.75 -11.27 12.38
C SER A 299 -11.72 -10.17 11.91
N VAL A 300 -11.53 -9.69 10.68
CA VAL A 300 -12.43 -8.72 10.04
C VAL A 300 -13.81 -9.34 9.78
N GLN A 301 -13.86 -10.56 9.26
CA GLN A 301 -15.11 -11.22 8.88
C GLN A 301 -15.96 -11.64 10.10
N ARG A 302 -15.33 -11.95 11.23
CA ARG A 302 -16.03 -12.26 12.49
C ARG A 302 -16.85 -11.08 13.02
N SER A 303 -16.45 -9.85 12.73
CA SER A 303 -17.19 -8.65 13.14
C SER A 303 -18.65 -8.65 12.73
N ARG A 304 -18.98 -9.30 11.58
CA ARG A 304 -20.37 -9.50 11.12
C ARG A 304 -21.18 -10.41 12.04
N GLY A 305 -20.55 -11.40 12.64
CA GLY A 305 -21.19 -12.37 13.55
C GLY A 305 -21.55 -11.78 14.91
N ASP A 306 -20.74 -10.84 15.39
CA ASP A 306 -20.91 -10.25 16.71
C ASP A 306 -22.13 -9.32 16.77
N VAL A 307 -22.42 -8.59 15.68
CA VAL A 307 -23.62 -7.74 15.58
C VAL A 307 -24.92 -8.57 15.61
N LYS A 308 -24.89 -9.83 15.18
CA LYS A 308 -26.06 -10.73 15.20
C LYS A 308 -26.25 -11.42 16.56
N ARG A 309 -25.29 -11.32 17.47
CA ARG A 309 -25.33 -11.91 18.83
C ARG A 309 -25.70 -10.90 19.92
N LEU A 310 -25.76 -9.60 19.57
CA LEU A 310 -26.24 -8.51 20.41
C LEU A 310 -27.74 -8.28 20.18
#